data_a389e04029b47f74972eb889c1693902
#
_entry.id   a389e04029b47f74972eb889c1693902
#
_cell.length_a   1.000
_cell.length_b   1.000
_cell.length_c   1.000
_cell.angle_alpha   90.00
_cell.angle_beta   90.00
_cell.angle_gamma   90.00
#
_symmetry.space_group_name_H-M   'P 1'
#
loop_
_entity.id
_entity.type
_entity.pdbx_description
1 polymer ?
#
loop_
_entity_poly.entity_id
_entity_poly.type
_entity_poly.pdbx_seq_one_letter_code
_entity_poly.pdbx_strand_id
1 'polypeptide(L)'
;MIAVDYSKYSVEDLLDVKNHISADSPNYPALMAELDARKEEIDEFTIQKEQQEFSIAENRVKIIGYFQLAAAAVILIMFMLLVIDGSVTILSSSIAVVAIALNAVAGYTAVKEMHDKYWISVLNQLLQVPSLAIGSVKAAYSGVGGIYLYINWTNEVQFGFSTYFSPGFSFLKYTGNSPTQYIGVDILALIFLVALSTVSQVKGTANKLIHPTPNSGAVD
;
A
#
# COMPACT_ATOMS: atom_id res chain seq x y z
N MET A 1 -47.32 6.53 15.10
CA MET A 1 -45.95 6.20 14.68
C MET A 1 -45.94 4.76 14.19
N ILE A 2 -45.48 4.47 12.99
CA ILE A 2 -45.43 3.11 12.46
C ILE A 2 -44.21 2.43 13.10
N ALA A 3 -44.42 1.34 13.84
CA ALA A 3 -43.34 0.53 14.38
C ALA A 3 -42.61 -0.14 13.20
N VAL A 4 -41.28 -0.01 13.15
CA VAL A 4 -40.48 -0.65 12.14
C VAL A 4 -40.31 -2.13 12.50
N ASP A 5 -40.60 -3.01 11.55
CA ASP A 5 -40.42 -4.46 11.69
C ASP A 5 -38.99 -4.84 11.22
N TYR A 6 -38.08 -4.93 12.15
CA TYR A 6 -36.64 -5.25 11.88
C TYR A 6 -36.40 -6.71 11.54
N SER A 7 -37.35 -7.63 11.77
CA SER A 7 -37.20 -9.06 11.43
C SER A 7 -37.01 -9.32 9.92
N LYS A 8 -37.42 -8.36 9.09
CA LYS A 8 -37.31 -8.40 7.61
C LYS A 8 -36.01 -7.84 7.07
N TYR A 9 -35.18 -7.24 7.92
CA TYR A 9 -33.93 -6.64 7.52
C TYR A 9 -32.82 -7.70 7.41
N SER A 10 -31.91 -7.53 6.46
CA SER A 10 -30.68 -8.32 6.43
C SER A 10 -29.77 -7.96 7.62
N VAL A 11 -28.81 -8.83 7.96
CA VAL A 11 -27.82 -8.52 9.01
C VAL A 11 -27.05 -7.24 8.67
N GLU A 12 -26.71 -7.04 7.39
CA GLU A 12 -26.00 -5.85 6.94
C GLU A 12 -26.83 -4.58 7.15
N ASP A 13 -28.13 -4.62 6.79
CA ASP A 13 -29.03 -3.48 6.99
C ASP A 13 -29.22 -3.18 8.48
N LEU A 14 -29.35 -4.23 9.35
CA LEU A 14 -29.46 -4.05 10.79
C LEU A 14 -28.23 -3.36 11.38
N LEU A 15 -27.02 -3.75 10.95
CA LEU A 15 -25.80 -3.13 11.39
C LEU A 15 -25.64 -1.69 10.89
N ASP A 16 -26.11 -1.41 9.66
CA ASP A 16 -26.11 -0.06 9.11
C ASP A 16 -27.08 0.84 9.88
N VAL A 17 -28.31 0.38 10.13
CA VAL A 17 -29.30 1.12 10.95
C VAL A 17 -28.74 1.37 12.35
N LYS A 18 -28.07 0.39 12.98
CA LYS A 18 -27.45 0.55 14.31
C LYS A 18 -26.44 1.70 14.33
N ASN A 19 -25.65 1.85 13.27
CA ASN A 19 -24.63 2.90 13.20
C ASN A 19 -25.20 4.30 12.97
N HIS A 20 -26.44 4.40 12.47
CA HIS A 20 -27.05 5.68 12.10
C HIS A 20 -28.24 6.10 13.00
N ILE A 21 -28.81 5.17 13.79
CA ILE A 21 -29.95 5.46 14.65
C ILE A 21 -29.52 6.16 15.93
N SER A 22 -30.27 7.19 16.35
CA SER A 22 -30.08 7.79 17.66
C SER A 22 -30.62 6.88 18.77
N ALA A 23 -29.93 6.84 19.92
CA ALA A 23 -30.40 6.11 21.11
C ALA A 23 -31.76 6.62 21.63
N ASP A 24 -32.11 7.86 21.34
CA ASP A 24 -33.41 8.47 21.72
C ASP A 24 -34.53 8.10 20.73
N SER A 25 -34.25 7.38 19.67
CA SER A 25 -35.25 6.95 18.70
C SER A 25 -36.24 5.97 19.33
N PRO A 26 -37.54 6.15 19.10
CA PRO A 26 -38.54 5.20 19.59
C PRO A 26 -38.38 3.79 19.00
N ASN A 27 -37.65 3.63 17.89
CA ASN A 27 -37.39 2.34 17.26
C ASN A 27 -36.09 1.70 17.78
N TYR A 28 -35.26 2.40 18.55
CA TYR A 28 -33.98 1.89 19.07
C TYR A 28 -34.12 0.61 19.91
N PRO A 29 -35.09 0.50 20.87
CA PRO A 29 -35.29 -0.73 21.66
C PRO A 29 -35.65 -1.94 20.80
N ALA A 30 -36.50 -1.74 19.76
CA ALA A 30 -36.88 -2.83 18.86
C ALA A 30 -35.68 -3.31 18.00
N LEU A 31 -34.84 -2.38 17.53
CA LEU A 31 -33.61 -2.73 16.82
C LEU A 31 -32.67 -3.52 17.73
N MET A 32 -32.46 -3.07 18.97
CA MET A 32 -31.54 -3.77 19.90
C MET A 32 -32.04 -5.16 20.24
N ALA A 33 -33.35 -5.36 20.40
CA ALA A 33 -33.93 -6.67 20.63
C ALA A 33 -33.74 -7.62 19.45
N GLU A 34 -33.85 -7.13 18.20
CA GLU A 34 -33.59 -7.94 17.01
C GLU A 34 -32.11 -8.28 16.87
N LEU A 35 -31.21 -7.34 17.13
CA LEU A 35 -29.74 -7.58 17.12
C LEU A 35 -29.35 -8.63 18.15
N ASP A 36 -29.96 -8.62 19.33
CA ASP A 36 -29.72 -9.60 20.39
C ASP A 36 -30.25 -11.00 20.01
N ALA A 37 -31.45 -11.03 19.41
CA ALA A 37 -32.06 -12.27 18.95
C ALA A 37 -31.25 -12.95 17.82
N ARG A 38 -30.57 -12.17 16.99
CA ARG A 38 -29.76 -12.66 15.85
C ARG A 38 -28.27 -12.56 16.09
N LYS A 39 -27.82 -12.56 17.33
CA LYS A 39 -26.43 -12.34 17.69
C LYS A 39 -25.47 -13.32 17.01
N GLU A 40 -25.77 -14.62 17.01
CA GLU A 40 -24.93 -15.65 16.38
C GLU A 40 -24.78 -15.41 14.87
N GLU A 41 -25.87 -15.07 14.18
CA GLU A 41 -25.86 -14.76 12.74
C GLU A 41 -25.02 -13.49 12.45
N ILE A 42 -25.10 -12.49 13.33
CA ILE A 42 -24.31 -11.25 13.23
C ILE A 42 -22.83 -11.53 13.43
N ASP A 43 -22.48 -12.36 14.40
CA ASP A 43 -21.08 -12.74 14.68
C ASP A 43 -20.50 -13.52 13.50
N GLU A 44 -21.24 -14.48 12.93
CA GLU A 44 -20.82 -15.21 11.73
C GLU A 44 -20.64 -14.29 10.52
N PHE A 45 -21.60 -13.39 10.27
CA PHE A 45 -21.53 -12.41 9.19
C PHE A 45 -20.31 -11.50 9.33
N THR A 46 -20.05 -11.03 10.55
CA THR A 46 -18.91 -10.15 10.84
C THR A 46 -17.59 -10.86 10.57
N ILE A 47 -17.45 -12.11 11.03
CA ILE A 47 -16.27 -12.93 10.78
C ILE A 47 -16.07 -13.15 9.27
N GLN A 48 -17.11 -13.50 8.54
CA GLN A 48 -17.04 -13.70 7.09
C GLN A 48 -16.62 -12.43 6.34
N LYS A 49 -17.20 -11.28 6.71
CA LYS A 49 -16.86 -9.98 6.11
C LYS A 49 -15.39 -9.62 6.34
N GLU A 50 -14.90 -9.80 7.56
CA GLU A 50 -13.48 -9.55 7.89
C GLU A 50 -12.52 -10.48 7.14
N GLN A 51 -12.87 -11.77 7.00
CA GLN A 51 -12.09 -12.71 6.20
C GLN A 51 -12.04 -12.31 4.73
N GLN A 52 -13.17 -11.84 4.20
CA GLN A 52 -13.23 -11.36 2.82
C GLN A 52 -12.38 -10.09 2.62
N GLU A 53 -12.48 -9.12 3.53
CA GLU A 53 -11.66 -7.90 3.50
C GLU A 53 -10.16 -8.21 3.58
N PHE A 54 -9.78 -9.15 4.44
CA PHE A 54 -8.41 -9.60 4.58
C PHE A 54 -7.90 -10.26 3.28
N SER A 55 -8.69 -11.16 2.69
CA SER A 55 -8.35 -11.81 1.41
C SER A 55 -8.17 -10.80 0.27
N ILE A 56 -9.03 -9.77 0.19
CA ILE A 56 -8.90 -8.70 -0.80
C ILE A 56 -7.61 -7.90 -0.57
N ALA A 57 -7.29 -7.59 0.69
CA ALA A 57 -6.07 -6.88 1.03
C ALA A 57 -4.82 -7.69 0.68
N GLU A 58 -4.78 -8.99 0.97
CA GLU A 58 -3.69 -9.89 0.58
C GLU A 58 -3.51 -9.98 -0.92
N ASN A 59 -4.59 -10.09 -1.68
CA ASN A 59 -4.53 -10.13 -3.14
C ASN A 59 -3.90 -8.85 -3.72
N ARG A 60 -4.17 -7.67 -3.13
CA ARG A 60 -3.51 -6.41 -3.52
C ARG A 60 -2.00 -6.47 -3.26
N VAL A 61 -1.57 -7.01 -2.12
CA VAL A 61 -0.15 -7.19 -1.80
C VAL A 61 0.53 -8.16 -2.77
N LYS A 62 -0.11 -9.27 -3.13
CA LYS A 62 0.40 -10.18 -4.15
C LYS A 62 0.61 -9.49 -5.50
N ILE A 63 -0.35 -8.67 -5.93
CA ILE A 63 -0.23 -7.90 -7.17
C ILE A 63 1.00 -6.99 -7.10
N ILE A 64 1.20 -6.26 -6.00
CA ILE A 64 2.41 -5.45 -5.78
C ILE A 64 3.67 -6.31 -5.83
N GLY A 65 3.63 -7.50 -5.21
CA GLY A 65 4.73 -8.46 -5.24
C GLY A 65 5.10 -8.89 -6.67
N TYR A 66 4.12 -9.15 -7.53
CA TYR A 66 4.38 -9.45 -8.94
C TYR A 66 4.98 -8.27 -9.69
N PHE A 67 4.54 -7.05 -9.42
CA PHE A 67 5.17 -5.84 -9.99
C PHE A 67 6.63 -5.71 -9.55
N GLN A 68 6.95 -5.99 -8.29
CA GLN A 68 8.32 -5.96 -7.78
C GLN A 68 9.19 -7.06 -8.40
N LEU A 69 8.68 -8.28 -8.58
CA LEU A 69 9.40 -9.34 -9.29
C LEU A 69 9.65 -8.99 -10.76
N ALA A 70 8.65 -8.42 -11.42
CA ALA A 70 8.81 -7.92 -12.79
C ALA A 70 9.87 -6.80 -12.86
N ALA A 71 9.88 -5.89 -11.88
CA ALA A 71 10.90 -4.86 -11.77
C ALA A 71 12.30 -5.46 -11.60
N ALA A 72 12.46 -6.45 -10.72
CA ALA A 72 13.74 -7.15 -10.54
C ALA A 72 14.24 -7.76 -11.86
N ALA A 73 13.35 -8.42 -12.61
CA ALA A 73 13.68 -9.04 -13.89
C ALA A 73 14.08 -7.99 -14.95
N VAL A 74 13.31 -6.91 -15.06
CA VAL A 74 13.60 -5.83 -16.03
C VAL A 74 14.92 -5.14 -15.69
N ILE A 75 15.15 -4.79 -14.41
CA ILE A 75 16.42 -4.17 -13.97
C ILE A 75 17.60 -5.10 -14.26
N LEU A 76 17.45 -6.41 -14.01
CA LEU A 76 18.47 -7.41 -14.31
C LEU A 76 18.79 -7.45 -15.81
N ILE A 77 17.78 -7.48 -16.67
CA ILE A 77 17.97 -7.48 -18.14
C ILE A 77 18.70 -6.20 -18.55
N MET A 78 18.26 -5.04 -18.10
CA MET A 78 18.89 -3.76 -18.42
C MET A 78 20.33 -3.71 -17.93
N PHE A 79 20.60 -4.21 -16.72
CA PHE A 79 21.95 -4.31 -16.18
C PHE A 79 22.85 -5.21 -17.03
N MET A 80 22.34 -6.39 -17.44
CA MET A 80 23.10 -7.29 -18.32
C MET A 80 23.44 -6.66 -19.67
N LEU A 81 22.53 -5.90 -20.26
CA LEU A 81 22.78 -5.16 -21.49
C LEU A 81 23.88 -4.11 -21.30
N LEU A 82 23.88 -3.37 -20.19
CA LEU A 82 24.94 -2.40 -19.87
C LEU A 82 26.30 -3.08 -19.62
N VAL A 83 26.30 -4.27 -19.03
CA VAL A 83 27.54 -5.07 -18.86
C VAL A 83 28.12 -5.49 -20.22
N ILE A 84 27.27 -5.97 -21.13
CA ILE A 84 27.67 -6.37 -22.50
C ILE A 84 28.24 -5.17 -23.27
N ASP A 85 27.63 -3.99 -23.13
CA ASP A 85 28.08 -2.72 -23.74
C ASP A 85 29.36 -2.16 -23.12
N GLY A 86 29.82 -2.70 -21.98
CA GLY A 86 31.00 -2.21 -21.27
C GLY A 86 30.79 -0.86 -20.55
N SER A 87 29.56 -0.40 -20.42
CA SER A 87 29.23 0.93 -19.89
C SER A 87 29.06 0.95 -18.35
N VAL A 88 29.43 -0.14 -17.65
CA VAL A 88 29.25 -0.28 -16.21
C VAL A 88 30.45 0.19 -15.42
N THR A 89 30.18 0.82 -14.27
CA THR A 89 31.18 1.13 -13.24
C THR A 89 30.96 0.26 -12.00
N ILE A 90 31.93 0.14 -11.11
CA ILE A 90 31.78 -0.59 -9.84
C ILE A 90 30.57 -0.02 -9.04
N LEU A 91 30.44 1.30 -8.98
CA LEU A 91 29.36 1.96 -8.26
C LEU A 91 27.99 1.64 -8.88
N SER A 92 27.85 1.79 -10.20
CA SER A 92 26.59 1.50 -10.88
C SER A 92 26.19 0.02 -10.77
N SER A 93 27.18 -0.89 -10.84
CA SER A 93 26.96 -2.32 -10.66
C SER A 93 26.47 -2.66 -9.25
N SER A 94 27.11 -2.09 -8.22
CA SER A 94 26.71 -2.31 -6.82
C SER A 94 25.27 -1.83 -6.57
N ILE A 95 24.91 -0.65 -7.09
CA ILE A 95 23.56 -0.09 -6.96
C ILE A 95 22.53 -0.96 -7.71
N ALA A 96 22.85 -1.42 -8.92
CA ALA A 96 21.98 -2.28 -9.70
C ALA A 96 21.72 -3.61 -8.99
N VAL A 97 22.76 -4.26 -8.45
CA VAL A 97 22.63 -5.52 -7.69
C VAL A 97 21.76 -5.33 -6.46
N VAL A 98 21.94 -4.25 -5.70
CA VAL A 98 21.10 -3.94 -4.54
C VAL A 98 19.63 -3.70 -4.94
N ALA A 99 19.39 -2.96 -6.03
CA ALA A 99 18.05 -2.70 -6.54
C ALA A 99 17.34 -3.99 -7.00
N ILE A 100 18.06 -4.87 -7.71
CA ILE A 100 17.56 -6.19 -8.14
C ILE A 100 17.21 -7.04 -6.91
N ALA A 101 18.14 -7.15 -5.95
CA ALA A 101 17.94 -7.94 -4.74
C ALA A 101 16.77 -7.43 -3.91
N LEU A 102 16.64 -6.11 -3.72
CA LEU A 102 15.57 -5.49 -2.97
C LEU A 102 14.20 -5.78 -3.62
N ASN A 103 14.06 -5.59 -4.93
CA ASN A 103 12.83 -5.89 -5.65
C ASN A 103 12.51 -7.39 -5.63
N ALA A 104 13.51 -8.26 -5.83
CA ALA A 104 13.30 -9.71 -5.82
C ALA A 104 12.84 -10.22 -4.45
N VAL A 105 13.50 -9.78 -3.36
CA VAL A 105 13.14 -10.20 -1.99
C VAL A 105 11.80 -9.62 -1.59
N ALA A 106 11.55 -8.34 -1.85
CA ALA A 106 10.27 -7.68 -1.58
C ALA A 106 9.11 -8.39 -2.32
N GLY A 107 9.29 -8.63 -3.62
CA GLY A 107 8.28 -9.30 -4.43
C GLY A 107 8.05 -10.74 -4.00
N TYR A 108 9.11 -11.51 -3.76
CA TYR A 108 9.01 -12.89 -3.30
C TYR A 108 8.26 -13.01 -1.96
N THR A 109 8.61 -12.17 -0.98
CA THR A 109 7.97 -12.20 0.34
C THR A 109 6.50 -11.80 0.27
N ALA A 110 6.15 -10.85 -0.61
CA ALA A 110 4.78 -10.41 -0.84
C ALA A 110 3.93 -11.51 -1.50
N VAL A 111 4.44 -12.14 -2.57
CA VAL A 111 3.74 -13.23 -3.28
C VAL A 111 3.58 -14.47 -2.39
N LYS A 112 4.55 -14.75 -1.50
CA LYS A 112 4.49 -15.87 -0.55
C LYS A 112 3.75 -15.55 0.75
N GLU A 113 3.08 -14.40 0.84
CA GLU A 113 2.29 -13.98 2.00
C GLU A 113 3.09 -13.98 3.32
N MET A 114 4.39 -13.67 3.24
CA MET A 114 5.25 -13.57 4.41
C MET A 114 5.00 -12.25 5.15
N HIS A 115 3.89 -12.18 5.89
CA HIS A 115 3.37 -10.97 6.52
C HIS A 115 4.38 -10.24 7.41
N ASP A 116 5.24 -10.99 8.12
CA ASP A 116 6.33 -10.46 8.96
C ASP A 116 7.40 -9.72 8.15
N LYS A 117 7.45 -9.93 6.83
CA LYS A 117 8.43 -9.35 5.90
C LYS A 117 7.88 -8.31 4.96
N TYR A 118 6.60 -7.95 5.06
CA TYR A 118 5.98 -6.92 4.20
C TYR A 118 6.65 -5.54 4.34
N TRP A 119 7.33 -5.29 5.47
CA TRP A 119 8.13 -4.08 5.63
C TRP A 119 9.20 -3.89 4.55
N ILE A 120 9.71 -5.00 3.93
CA ILE A 120 10.67 -4.94 2.83
C ILE A 120 10.01 -4.33 1.59
N SER A 121 8.76 -4.73 1.28
CA SER A 121 7.98 -4.13 0.21
C SER A 121 7.66 -2.66 0.50
N VAL A 122 7.34 -2.31 1.74
CA VAL A 122 7.13 -0.92 2.16
C VAL A 122 8.40 -0.10 1.96
N LEU A 123 9.55 -0.59 2.41
CA LEU A 123 10.84 0.07 2.22
C LEU A 123 11.15 0.27 0.73
N ASN A 124 10.94 -0.77 -0.09
CA ASN A 124 11.17 -0.70 -1.53
C ASN A 124 10.29 0.38 -2.19
N GLN A 125 9.01 0.48 -1.80
CA GLN A 125 8.11 1.51 -2.32
C GLN A 125 8.47 2.91 -1.80
N LEU A 126 8.84 3.05 -0.52
CA LEU A 126 9.29 4.33 0.04
C LEU A 126 10.48 4.92 -0.72
N LEU A 127 11.44 4.07 -1.10
CA LEU A 127 12.60 4.49 -1.89
C LEU A 127 12.22 4.93 -3.31
N GLN A 128 11.09 4.45 -3.85
CA GLN A 128 10.60 4.82 -5.19
C GLN A 128 9.81 6.13 -5.20
N VAL A 129 9.30 6.59 -4.04
CA VAL A 129 8.49 7.80 -3.96
C VAL A 129 9.23 9.06 -4.45
N PRO A 130 10.45 9.38 -3.96
CA PRO A 130 11.10 10.62 -4.32
C PRO A 130 11.84 10.52 -5.66
N SER A 131 11.69 11.54 -6.49
CA SER A 131 12.50 11.80 -7.67
C SER A 131 12.93 13.26 -7.65
N LEU A 132 14.22 13.53 -7.80
CA LEU A 132 14.73 14.88 -7.67
C LEU A 132 15.86 15.20 -8.65
N ALA A 133 15.94 16.45 -9.02
CA ALA A 133 17.09 17.07 -9.67
C ALA A 133 17.30 18.45 -9.04
N ILE A 134 18.31 18.57 -8.19
CA ILE A 134 18.61 19.77 -7.41
C ILE A 134 20.11 20.11 -7.52
N GLY A 135 20.40 21.33 -7.91
CA GLY A 135 21.77 21.75 -8.15
C GLY A 135 22.46 20.87 -9.19
N SER A 136 23.56 20.25 -8.84
CA SER A 136 24.32 19.37 -9.74
C SER A 136 23.93 17.88 -9.63
N VAL A 137 22.93 17.52 -8.85
CA VAL A 137 22.55 16.13 -8.60
C VAL A 137 21.18 15.83 -9.13
N LYS A 138 21.04 14.72 -9.87
CA LYS A 138 19.77 14.11 -10.22
C LYS A 138 19.73 12.69 -9.68
N ALA A 139 18.68 12.36 -8.96
CA ALA A 139 18.46 11.03 -8.38
C ALA A 139 17.01 10.60 -8.52
N ALA A 140 16.81 9.36 -8.93
CA ALA A 140 15.50 8.71 -8.98
C ALA A 140 15.70 7.20 -8.84
N TYR A 141 14.74 6.55 -8.19
CA TYR A 141 14.63 5.11 -8.16
C TYR A 141 13.22 4.71 -8.57
N SER A 142 13.11 3.75 -9.46
CA SER A 142 11.84 3.22 -9.91
C SER A 142 11.91 1.71 -10.07
N GLY A 143 10.80 1.01 -9.85
CA GLY A 143 10.69 -0.40 -10.15
C GLY A 143 10.70 -0.64 -11.67
N VAL A 144 9.55 -0.59 -12.30
CA VAL A 144 9.40 -0.69 -13.76
C VAL A 144 9.31 0.69 -14.40
N GLY A 145 8.60 1.59 -13.75
CA GLY A 145 8.33 2.97 -14.18
C GLY A 145 7.43 3.62 -13.16
N GLY A 146 7.05 4.87 -13.36
CA GLY A 146 6.28 5.64 -12.41
C GLY A 146 5.36 6.66 -13.04
N ILE A 147 4.48 7.18 -12.20
CA ILE A 147 3.56 8.29 -12.48
C ILE A 147 3.95 9.41 -11.53
N TYR A 148 4.56 10.46 -12.06
CA TYR A 148 5.17 11.51 -11.26
C TYR A 148 4.35 12.79 -11.30
N LEU A 149 4.03 13.32 -10.14
CA LEU A 149 3.72 14.73 -9.97
C LEU A 149 5.00 15.45 -9.57
N TYR A 150 5.32 16.55 -10.23
CA TYR A 150 6.55 17.28 -9.96
C TYR A 150 6.35 18.79 -9.98
N ILE A 151 7.23 19.46 -9.23
CA ILE A 151 7.42 20.91 -9.30
C ILE A 151 8.79 21.13 -9.96
N ASN A 152 8.80 21.84 -11.08
CA ASN A 152 9.98 22.24 -11.82
C ASN A 152 10.19 23.74 -11.63
N TRP A 153 11.42 24.18 -11.39
CA TRP A 153 11.80 25.59 -11.25
C TRP A 153 13.06 25.96 -12.04
N THR A 154 13.32 25.25 -13.14
CA THR A 154 14.50 25.49 -13.98
C THR A 154 14.52 26.92 -14.53
N ASN A 155 13.44 27.39 -15.08
CA ASN A 155 13.26 28.76 -15.61
C ASN A 155 12.17 29.49 -14.84
N GLU A 156 11.01 28.87 -14.71
CA GLU A 156 9.84 29.34 -13.98
C GLU A 156 9.29 28.20 -13.14
N VAL A 157 8.56 28.52 -12.08
CA VAL A 157 7.91 27.50 -11.25
C VAL A 157 6.72 26.92 -12.02
N GLN A 158 6.81 25.64 -12.34
CA GLN A 158 5.78 24.90 -13.06
C GLN A 158 5.43 23.61 -12.31
N PHE A 159 4.14 23.33 -12.24
CA PHE A 159 3.64 22.03 -11.78
C PHE A 159 3.41 21.16 -13.02
N GLY A 160 3.82 19.92 -12.94
CA GLY A 160 3.71 19.01 -14.06
C GLY A 160 3.35 17.59 -13.61
N PHE A 161 2.92 16.85 -14.62
CA PHE A 161 2.65 15.41 -14.53
C PHE A 161 3.45 14.72 -15.63
N SER A 162 4.06 13.58 -15.30
CA SER A 162 4.82 12.79 -16.26
C SER A 162 4.68 11.31 -15.94
N THR A 163 4.65 10.52 -17.01
CA THR A 163 4.80 9.06 -16.92
C THR A 163 6.05 8.68 -17.67
N TYR A 164 6.89 7.85 -17.06
CA TYR A 164 8.05 7.34 -17.77
C TYR A 164 8.41 5.92 -17.34
N PHE A 165 9.03 5.22 -18.26
CA PHE A 165 9.62 3.90 -18.03
C PHE A 165 11.11 4.08 -17.81
N SER A 166 11.57 3.93 -16.58
CA SER A 166 12.99 4.05 -16.21
C SER A 166 13.29 3.10 -15.05
N PRO A 167 13.42 1.79 -15.35
CA PRO A 167 13.62 0.79 -14.32
C PRO A 167 14.99 0.93 -13.67
N GLY A 168 15.03 0.77 -12.36
CA GLY A 168 16.24 0.80 -11.55
C GLY A 168 16.53 2.18 -10.97
N PHE A 169 17.78 2.35 -10.56
CA PHE A 169 18.29 3.56 -9.93
C PHE A 169 19.03 4.42 -10.94
N SER A 170 18.69 5.68 -11.00
CA SER A 170 19.37 6.70 -11.79
C SER A 170 20.03 7.72 -10.86
N PHE A 171 21.32 7.86 -10.96
CA PHE A 171 22.08 8.89 -10.25
C PHE A 171 23.03 9.57 -11.25
N LEU A 172 22.86 10.87 -11.42
CA LEU A 172 23.69 11.68 -12.29
C LEU A 172 24.26 12.86 -11.50
N LYS A 173 25.54 13.09 -11.64
CA LYS A 173 26.23 14.28 -11.11
C LYS A 173 26.75 15.11 -12.29
N TYR A 174 26.28 16.34 -12.39
CA TYR A 174 26.69 17.28 -13.42
C TYR A 174 27.89 18.13 -12.95
N THR A 175 28.71 18.59 -13.86
CA THR A 175 29.83 19.52 -13.57
C THR A 175 29.31 20.91 -13.14
N GLY A 176 28.10 21.29 -13.59
CA GLY A 176 27.36 22.48 -13.16
C GLY A 176 25.99 22.10 -12.63
N ASN A 177 25.02 22.99 -12.72
CA ASN A 177 23.64 22.66 -12.39
C ASN A 177 23.07 21.66 -13.39
N SER A 178 22.16 20.81 -12.90
CA SER A 178 21.33 19.95 -13.76
C SER A 178 20.55 20.82 -14.76
N PRO A 179 20.43 20.39 -16.03
CA PRO A 179 19.66 21.13 -17.03
C PRO A 179 18.17 21.28 -16.66
N THR A 180 17.69 20.44 -15.76
CA THR A 180 16.34 20.54 -15.19
C THR A 180 16.44 20.52 -13.68
N GLN A 181 15.71 21.42 -13.00
CA GLN A 181 15.63 21.50 -11.55
C GLN A 181 14.22 21.14 -11.11
N TYR A 182 14.03 20.02 -10.41
CA TYR A 182 12.70 19.58 -9.99
C TYR A 182 12.74 18.71 -8.74
N ILE A 183 11.60 18.64 -8.06
CA ILE A 183 11.25 17.59 -7.10
C ILE A 183 9.95 16.94 -7.59
N GLY A 184 9.93 15.64 -7.59
CA GLY A 184 8.79 14.83 -7.98
C GLY A 184 8.46 13.74 -6.97
N VAL A 185 7.21 13.32 -6.99
CA VAL A 185 6.66 12.25 -6.15
C VAL A 185 6.00 11.21 -7.06
N ASP A 186 6.36 9.96 -6.89
CA ASP A 186 5.73 8.84 -7.62
C ASP A 186 4.40 8.48 -6.97
N ILE A 187 3.31 8.78 -7.67
CA ILE A 187 1.94 8.48 -7.22
C ILE A 187 1.67 6.97 -7.20
N LEU A 188 2.26 6.21 -8.14
CA LEU A 188 2.07 4.76 -8.18
C LEU A 188 2.71 4.10 -6.94
N ALA A 189 3.91 4.54 -6.55
CA ALA A 189 4.56 4.08 -5.32
C ALA A 189 3.74 4.45 -4.07
N LEU A 190 3.12 5.65 -4.03
CA LEU A 190 2.21 6.03 -2.94
C LEU A 190 0.97 5.14 -2.88
N ILE A 191 0.34 4.84 -4.01
CA ILE A 191 -0.81 3.92 -4.07
C ILE A 191 -0.42 2.54 -3.53
N PHE A 192 0.76 2.03 -3.89
CA PHE A 192 1.27 0.76 -3.39
C PHE A 192 1.54 0.79 -1.88
N LEU A 193 2.08 1.89 -1.36
CA LEU A 193 2.27 2.08 0.09
C LEU A 193 0.94 2.05 0.85
N VAL A 194 -0.09 2.74 0.35
CA VAL A 194 -1.43 2.71 0.95
C VAL A 194 -1.98 1.28 0.94
N ALA A 195 -1.86 0.56 -0.17
CA ALA A 195 -2.34 -0.82 -0.26
C ALA A 195 -1.60 -1.76 0.70
N LEU A 196 -0.27 -1.60 0.87
CA LEU A 196 0.52 -2.37 1.83
C LEU A 196 0.15 -2.05 3.29
N SER A 197 -0.17 -0.79 3.61
CA SER A 197 -0.56 -0.39 4.97
C SER A 197 -1.93 -0.95 5.37
N THR A 198 -2.85 -1.10 4.43
CA THR A 198 -4.21 -1.62 4.68
C THR A 198 -4.18 -3.05 5.25
N VAL A 199 -3.29 -3.92 4.76
CA VAL A 199 -3.15 -5.30 5.27
C VAL A 199 -2.74 -5.32 6.74
N SER A 200 -1.83 -4.43 7.13
CA SER A 200 -1.39 -4.33 8.53
C SER A 200 -2.54 -3.94 9.48
N GLN A 201 -3.44 -3.07 9.02
CA GLN A 201 -4.60 -2.63 9.80
C GLN A 201 -5.64 -3.75 9.96
N VAL A 202 -5.99 -4.41 8.85
CA VAL A 202 -6.98 -5.52 8.87
C VAL A 202 -6.49 -6.67 9.73
N LYS A 203 -5.21 -7.05 9.66
CA LYS A 203 -4.61 -8.08 10.52
C LYS A 203 -4.66 -7.71 12.00
N GLY A 204 -4.46 -6.44 12.35
CA GLY A 204 -4.55 -5.95 13.73
C GLY A 204 -5.95 -6.12 14.32
N THR A 205 -6.98 -5.93 13.51
CA THR A 205 -8.39 -6.09 13.90
C THR A 205 -8.75 -7.58 14.04
N ALA A 206 -8.39 -8.41 13.07
CA ALA A 206 -8.65 -9.85 13.11
C ALA A 206 -7.97 -10.54 14.32
N ASN A 207 -6.74 -10.17 14.67
CA ASN A 207 -6.06 -10.72 15.85
C ASN A 207 -6.74 -10.32 17.18
N LYS A 208 -7.32 -9.12 17.27
CA LYS A 208 -8.07 -8.70 18.48
C LYS A 208 -9.35 -9.48 18.70
N LEU A 209 -9.97 -9.96 17.62
CA LEU A 209 -11.21 -10.74 17.65
C LEU A 209 -10.95 -12.22 17.95
N ILE A 210 -9.85 -12.76 17.43
CA ILE A 210 -9.45 -14.17 17.70
C ILE A 210 -8.90 -14.34 19.13
N HIS A 211 -8.26 -13.31 19.67
CA HIS A 211 -7.73 -13.28 21.04
C HIS A 211 -8.25 -12.03 21.76
N PRO A 212 -9.52 -12.02 22.21
CA PRO A 212 -9.99 -10.94 23.06
C PRO A 212 -9.12 -10.88 24.31
N THR A 213 -8.37 -9.79 24.49
CA THR A 213 -7.66 -9.54 25.74
C THR A 213 -8.70 -9.57 26.87
N PRO A 214 -8.53 -10.41 27.91
CA PRO A 214 -9.46 -10.40 29.02
C PRO A 214 -9.50 -8.99 29.59
N ASN A 215 -10.72 -8.44 29.69
CA ASN A 215 -10.99 -7.12 30.26
C ASN A 215 -10.22 -7.00 31.60
N SER A 216 -9.19 -6.17 31.63
CA SER A 216 -8.53 -5.72 32.86
C SER A 216 -9.38 -4.65 33.57
N GLY A 217 -10.65 -4.92 33.72
CA GLY A 217 -11.65 -4.04 34.31
C GLY A 217 -12.44 -4.75 35.42
N ALA A 218 -11.75 -5.33 36.38
CA ALA A 218 -12.33 -5.67 37.65
C ALA A 218 -11.23 -5.48 38.70
N VAL A 219 -11.07 -4.26 39.13
CA VAL A 219 -10.46 -3.96 40.44
C VAL A 219 -11.46 -3.07 41.15
N ASP A 220 -11.97 -3.62 42.24
CA ASP A 220 -12.83 -3.12 43.26
C ASP A 220 -12.77 -1.62 43.58
#